data_f84457391fbdbd1ef92b3c3a8165c539
#
_entry.id   f84457391fbdbd1ef92b3c3a8165c539
#
_cell.length_a   1.000
_cell.length_b   1.000
_cell.length_c   1.000
_cell.angle_alpha   90.00
_cell.angle_beta   90.00
_cell.angle_gamma   90.00
#
_symmetry.space_group_name_H-M   'P 1'
#
loop_
_entity.id
_entity.type
_entity.pdbx_description
1 polymer ?
#
loop_
_entity_poly.entity_id
_entity_poly.type
_entity_poly.pdbx_seq_one_letter_code
_entity_poly.pdbx_strand_id
1 'polypeptide(L)'
;MNNNEFNFYPSHSIEKIIEKNRNDFNINDLIALVNDLEIKIIYFHYFGIDSKVRTLHIPIKSKSQLQHTLQDGERVDGSSLFKGLVQSGKSDLYVVPIYSTAFLNPFDESKKTLHFICRFFDKDGNMPNFAPDNVLLFLSQKLKDLTGLELYAHPELEYYLINESSHSCYRNLAQSGYQASSPYIENEDLLDEMALAITNSLGNLKYAHYEVGIIEQIESEYPELNHRRAEQMEIELGLSPIEKTAYETNLGMWIVRSIANKHKAHATFYPKLEVGHAG
;
A
#
# COMPACT_ATOMS: atom_id res chain seq x y z
N MET A 1 -28.49 -31.32 -12.89
CA MET A 1 -27.29 -31.34 -12.05
C MET A 1 -26.92 -29.90 -11.85
N ASN A 2 -27.21 -29.36 -10.67
CA ASN A 2 -26.84 -27.98 -10.35
C ASN A 2 -25.34 -27.94 -10.11
N ASN A 3 -24.61 -27.38 -11.07
CA ASN A 3 -23.23 -26.94 -10.83
C ASN A 3 -23.34 -25.75 -9.87
N ASN A 4 -23.18 -26.01 -8.58
CA ASN A 4 -22.76 -24.97 -7.63
C ASN A 4 -21.30 -24.65 -7.98
N GLU A 5 -21.07 -23.85 -9.01
CA GLU A 5 -19.81 -23.16 -9.17
C GLU A 5 -19.70 -22.26 -7.95
N PHE A 6 -18.73 -22.55 -7.09
CA PHE A 6 -18.29 -21.60 -6.06
C PHE A 6 -17.83 -20.37 -6.79
N ASN A 7 -18.63 -19.31 -6.75
CA ASN A 7 -18.21 -18.01 -7.26
C ASN A 7 -17.13 -17.48 -6.33
N PHE A 8 -15.87 -17.75 -6.67
CA PHE A 8 -14.74 -17.07 -6.07
C PHE A 8 -14.79 -15.61 -6.55
N TYR A 9 -15.36 -14.75 -5.72
CA TYR A 9 -15.32 -13.32 -5.99
C TYR A 9 -13.86 -12.85 -5.93
N PRO A 10 -13.44 -11.95 -6.83
CA PRO A 10 -12.16 -11.26 -6.69
C PRO A 10 -12.00 -10.72 -5.28
N SER A 11 -10.82 -10.83 -4.69
CA SER A 11 -10.57 -10.30 -3.34
C SER A 11 -10.57 -8.77 -3.32
N HIS A 12 -10.22 -8.14 -4.44
CA HIS A 12 -10.20 -6.69 -4.59
C HIS A 12 -11.62 -6.10 -4.62
N SER A 13 -11.89 -5.10 -3.77
CA SER A 13 -13.25 -4.56 -3.57
C SER A 13 -13.89 -3.97 -4.82
N ILE A 14 -13.12 -3.22 -5.63
CA ILE A 14 -13.66 -2.59 -6.85
C ILE A 14 -13.92 -3.62 -7.96
N GLU A 15 -13.10 -4.67 -8.08
CA GLU A 15 -13.37 -5.75 -9.04
C GLU A 15 -14.70 -6.46 -8.74
N LYS A 16 -15.05 -6.62 -7.45
CA LYS A 16 -16.36 -7.15 -7.04
C LYS A 16 -17.52 -6.23 -7.45
N ILE A 17 -17.33 -4.92 -7.31
CA ILE A 17 -18.38 -3.93 -7.58
C ILE A 17 -18.61 -3.76 -9.09
N ILE A 18 -17.51 -3.69 -9.86
CA ILE A 18 -17.57 -3.46 -11.32
C ILE A 18 -17.79 -4.77 -12.08
N GLU A 19 -17.57 -5.93 -11.44
CA GLU A 19 -17.59 -7.28 -12.05
C GLU A 19 -16.64 -7.38 -13.25
N LYS A 20 -15.44 -6.77 -13.14
CA LYS A 20 -14.45 -6.67 -14.20
C LYS A 20 -13.05 -6.76 -13.63
N ASN A 21 -12.12 -7.39 -14.37
CA ASN A 21 -10.71 -7.41 -13.99
C ASN A 21 -10.13 -5.99 -14.00
N ARG A 22 -9.42 -5.62 -12.96
CA ARG A 22 -8.87 -4.27 -12.79
C ARG A 22 -7.90 -3.85 -13.90
N ASN A 23 -7.23 -4.79 -14.53
CA ASN A 23 -6.35 -4.50 -15.67
C ASN A 23 -7.11 -3.99 -16.90
N ASP A 24 -8.42 -4.24 -16.95
CA ASP A 24 -9.30 -3.80 -18.02
C ASP A 24 -10.10 -2.53 -17.68
N PHE A 25 -9.88 -1.94 -16.49
CA PHE A 25 -10.56 -0.71 -16.08
C PHE A 25 -10.26 0.43 -17.05
N ASN A 26 -11.30 1.12 -17.42
CA ASN A 26 -11.22 2.32 -18.24
C ASN A 26 -11.90 3.51 -17.53
N ILE A 27 -11.74 4.68 -18.09
CA ILE A 27 -12.25 5.93 -17.48
C ILE A 27 -13.77 5.91 -17.25
N ASN A 28 -14.54 5.26 -18.14
CA ASN A 28 -16.00 5.19 -18.00
C ASN A 28 -16.40 4.29 -16.84
N ASP A 29 -15.70 3.18 -16.61
CA ASP A 29 -15.92 2.31 -15.46
C ASP A 29 -15.73 3.08 -14.16
N LEU A 30 -14.66 3.90 -14.07
CA LEU A 30 -14.33 4.69 -12.88
C LEU A 30 -15.30 5.87 -12.67
N ILE A 31 -15.76 6.52 -13.75
CA ILE A 31 -16.79 7.56 -13.65
C ILE A 31 -18.13 6.97 -13.20
N ALA A 32 -18.50 5.80 -13.68
CA ALA A 32 -19.69 5.08 -13.21
C ALA A 32 -19.57 4.72 -11.74
N LEU A 33 -18.45 4.13 -11.32
CA LEU A 33 -18.17 3.80 -9.92
C LEU A 33 -18.29 5.03 -9.00
N VAL A 34 -17.70 6.17 -9.42
CA VAL A 34 -17.77 7.44 -8.66
C VAL A 34 -19.22 7.87 -8.47
N ASN A 35 -20.05 7.77 -9.51
CA ASN A 35 -21.47 8.11 -9.45
C ASN A 35 -22.25 7.15 -8.56
N ASP A 36 -22.08 5.85 -8.74
CA ASP A 36 -22.86 4.80 -8.07
C ASP A 36 -22.58 4.72 -6.55
N LEU A 37 -21.32 4.94 -6.17
CA LEU A 37 -20.90 5.00 -4.77
C LEU A 37 -20.97 6.40 -4.16
N GLU A 38 -21.39 7.41 -4.93
CA GLU A 38 -21.39 8.82 -4.52
C GLU A 38 -20.05 9.31 -3.97
N ILE A 39 -18.94 8.91 -4.59
CA ILE A 39 -17.60 9.33 -4.22
C ILE A 39 -17.49 10.85 -4.29
N LYS A 40 -16.88 11.47 -3.27
CA LYS A 40 -16.77 12.93 -3.16
C LYS A 40 -15.37 13.44 -3.40
N ILE A 41 -14.36 12.63 -3.16
CA ILE A 41 -12.94 13.01 -3.24
C ILE A 41 -12.16 11.89 -3.91
N ILE A 42 -11.27 12.24 -4.84
CA ILE A 42 -10.28 11.34 -5.40
C ILE A 42 -8.94 11.59 -4.71
N TYR A 43 -8.21 10.53 -4.42
CA TYR A 43 -6.89 10.58 -3.83
C TYR A 43 -5.86 10.05 -4.83
N PHE A 44 -4.90 10.88 -5.19
CA PHE A 44 -3.76 10.49 -5.99
C PHE A 44 -2.56 10.24 -5.09
N HIS A 45 -2.12 8.98 -5.04
CA HIS A 45 -0.94 8.56 -4.32
C HIS A 45 0.24 8.42 -5.26
N TYR A 46 1.39 8.91 -4.85
CA TYR A 46 2.65 8.80 -5.59
C TYR A 46 3.83 8.77 -4.63
N PHE A 47 4.98 8.33 -5.12
CA PHE A 47 6.15 8.09 -4.30
C PHE A 47 7.28 9.05 -4.67
N GLY A 48 7.79 9.79 -3.70
CA GLY A 48 9.00 10.58 -3.86
C GLY A 48 10.26 9.70 -3.82
N ILE A 49 11.42 10.34 -3.91
CA ILE A 49 12.72 9.65 -3.84
C ILE A 49 12.95 8.93 -2.49
N ASP A 50 12.25 9.34 -1.45
CA ASP A 50 12.29 8.77 -0.10
C ASP A 50 11.32 7.59 0.10
N SER A 51 10.69 7.12 -0.96
CA SER A 51 9.68 6.04 -0.99
C SER A 51 8.46 6.27 -0.08
N LYS A 52 8.27 7.48 0.45
CA LYS A 52 7.09 7.81 1.24
C LYS A 52 5.90 8.05 0.33
N VAL A 53 4.76 7.50 0.71
CA VAL A 53 3.48 7.79 0.05
C VAL A 53 3.10 9.25 0.27
N ARG A 54 2.88 9.96 -0.82
CA ARG A 54 2.34 11.31 -0.83
C ARG A 54 0.97 11.30 -1.45
N THR A 55 0.12 12.24 -1.07
CA THR A 55 -1.28 12.21 -1.46
C THR A 55 -1.77 13.59 -1.85
N LEU A 56 -2.40 13.70 -3.03
CA LEU A 56 -3.27 14.81 -3.39
C LEU A 56 -4.72 14.45 -3.12
N HIS A 57 -5.44 15.34 -2.49
CA HIS A 57 -6.88 15.22 -2.22
C HIS A 57 -7.64 16.12 -3.21
N ILE A 58 -8.38 15.54 -4.14
CA ILE A 58 -9.04 16.24 -5.23
C ILE A 58 -10.56 16.13 -5.08
N PRO A 59 -11.25 17.19 -4.61
CA PRO A 59 -12.71 17.19 -4.54
C PRO A 59 -13.33 17.12 -5.94
N ILE A 60 -14.36 16.29 -6.09
CA ILE A 60 -15.11 16.15 -7.34
C ILE A 60 -16.16 17.26 -7.41
N LYS A 61 -16.06 18.12 -8.43
CA LYS A 61 -16.94 19.28 -8.62
C LYS A 61 -17.93 19.08 -9.76
N SER A 62 -17.54 18.31 -10.79
CA SER A 62 -18.36 18.00 -11.96
C SER A 62 -17.83 16.78 -12.69
N LYS A 63 -18.67 16.16 -13.55
CA LYS A 63 -18.26 15.06 -14.43
C LYS A 63 -17.12 15.47 -15.37
N SER A 64 -17.16 16.68 -15.91
CA SER A 64 -16.12 17.16 -16.83
C SER A 64 -14.77 17.33 -16.10
N GLN A 65 -14.77 17.92 -14.88
CA GLN A 65 -13.55 18.03 -14.07
C GLN A 65 -13.02 16.66 -13.69
N LEU A 66 -13.88 15.71 -13.26
CA LEU A 66 -13.49 14.34 -12.97
C LEU A 66 -12.83 13.65 -14.17
N GLN A 67 -13.42 13.81 -15.37
CA GLN A 67 -12.88 13.24 -16.59
C GLN A 67 -11.49 13.79 -16.92
N HIS A 68 -11.30 15.11 -16.84
CA HIS A 68 -9.99 15.74 -17.03
C HIS A 68 -8.97 15.26 -16.00
N THR A 69 -9.33 15.25 -14.73
CA THR A 69 -8.44 14.80 -13.65
C THR A 69 -8.00 13.35 -13.85
N LEU A 70 -8.91 12.45 -14.23
CA LEU A 70 -8.56 11.05 -14.49
C LEU A 70 -7.72 10.87 -15.76
N GLN A 71 -7.95 11.67 -16.80
CA GLN A 71 -7.27 11.55 -18.09
C GLN A 71 -5.89 12.21 -18.08
N ASP A 72 -5.81 13.45 -17.59
CA ASP A 72 -4.63 14.32 -17.73
C ASP A 72 -3.80 14.38 -16.44
N GLY A 73 -4.36 13.89 -15.31
CA GLY A 73 -3.72 13.95 -14.01
C GLY A 73 -3.77 15.34 -13.38
N GLU A 74 -2.92 15.54 -12.37
CA GLU A 74 -2.78 16.82 -11.65
C GLU A 74 -1.32 17.23 -11.53
N ARG A 75 -1.08 18.54 -11.54
CA ARG A 75 0.26 19.11 -11.45
C ARG A 75 0.79 19.05 -10.02
N VAL A 76 2.07 18.68 -9.88
CA VAL A 76 2.82 18.69 -8.62
C VAL A 76 4.18 19.36 -8.80
N ASP A 77 4.77 19.83 -7.71
CA ASP A 77 6.11 20.40 -7.72
C ASP A 77 7.20 19.32 -7.59
N GLY A 78 7.83 19.01 -8.70
CA GLY A 78 8.92 18.04 -8.77
C GLY A 78 10.16 18.47 -7.98
N SER A 79 10.40 19.77 -7.77
CA SER A 79 11.57 20.23 -7.00
C SER A 79 11.46 19.89 -5.51
N SER A 80 10.25 19.82 -4.99
CA SER A 80 9.97 19.39 -3.63
C SER A 80 10.04 17.87 -3.45
N LEU A 81 9.74 17.11 -4.52
CA LEU A 81 9.70 15.63 -4.51
C LEU A 81 11.06 15.00 -4.81
N PHE A 82 11.82 15.63 -5.73
CA PHE A 82 13.06 15.11 -6.28
C PHE A 82 14.18 16.16 -6.11
N LYS A 83 14.39 16.56 -4.86
CA LYS A 83 15.38 17.58 -4.49
C LYS A 83 16.77 17.20 -5.01
N GLY A 84 17.38 18.13 -5.75
CA GLY A 84 18.71 17.95 -6.37
C GLY A 84 18.68 17.24 -7.74
N LEU A 85 17.57 16.63 -8.16
CA LEU A 85 17.41 16.03 -9.48
C LEU A 85 16.62 16.91 -10.44
N VAL A 86 15.73 17.76 -9.91
CA VAL A 86 14.91 18.68 -10.71
C VAL A 86 15.35 20.12 -10.46
N GLN A 87 15.59 20.87 -11.55
CA GLN A 87 15.99 22.27 -11.47
C GLN A 87 14.78 23.16 -11.13
N SER A 88 15.01 24.17 -10.28
CA SER A 88 14.05 25.24 -10.03
C SER A 88 13.69 25.96 -11.35
N GLY A 89 12.38 26.08 -11.65
CA GLY A 89 11.88 26.68 -12.89
C GLY A 89 11.56 25.68 -14.03
N LYS A 90 11.87 24.38 -13.86
CA LYS A 90 11.42 23.27 -14.72
C LYS A 90 10.84 22.14 -13.88
N SER A 91 10.19 22.50 -12.79
CA SER A 91 9.76 21.56 -11.75
C SER A 91 8.34 21.03 -11.91
N ASP A 92 7.59 21.52 -12.89
CA ASP A 92 6.22 21.05 -13.12
C ASP A 92 6.23 19.59 -13.59
N LEU A 93 5.69 18.74 -12.74
CA LEU A 93 5.38 17.35 -13.06
C LEU A 93 3.89 17.11 -12.96
N TYR A 94 3.41 16.11 -13.65
CA TYR A 94 2.02 15.65 -13.60
C TYR A 94 1.97 14.25 -13.03
N VAL A 95 1.05 14.03 -12.09
CA VAL A 95 0.74 12.71 -11.53
C VAL A 95 -0.55 12.20 -12.17
N VAL A 96 -0.41 11.19 -13.02
CA VAL A 96 -1.51 10.61 -13.82
C VAL A 96 -1.89 9.26 -13.20
N PRO A 97 -3.20 9.02 -12.91
CA PRO A 97 -3.63 7.80 -12.25
C PRO A 97 -3.48 6.57 -13.14
N ILE A 98 -3.02 5.48 -12.55
CA ILE A 98 -3.00 4.14 -13.14
C ILE A 98 -4.33 3.47 -12.78
N TYR A 99 -5.25 3.33 -13.72
CA TYR A 99 -6.63 2.89 -13.45
C TYR A 99 -6.72 1.52 -12.77
N SER A 100 -5.84 0.59 -13.13
CA SER A 100 -5.79 -0.74 -12.52
C SER A 100 -5.40 -0.73 -11.03
N THR A 101 -4.94 0.40 -10.52
CA THR A 101 -4.56 0.55 -9.11
C THR A 101 -5.66 1.19 -8.25
N ALA A 102 -6.83 1.45 -8.83
CA ALA A 102 -7.95 2.06 -8.12
C ALA A 102 -8.35 1.22 -6.89
N PHE A 103 -8.53 1.84 -5.72
CA PHE A 103 -9.04 1.21 -4.51
C PHE A 103 -9.89 2.16 -3.69
N LEU A 104 -10.81 1.60 -2.87
CA LEU A 104 -11.62 2.37 -1.93
C LEU A 104 -10.84 2.61 -0.63
N ASN A 105 -11.29 3.59 0.17
CA ASN A 105 -10.66 3.89 1.45
C ASN A 105 -10.61 2.63 2.35
N PRO A 106 -9.42 2.12 2.69
CA PRO A 106 -9.29 0.92 3.49
C PRO A 106 -9.51 1.13 5.00
N PHE A 107 -9.63 2.40 5.45
CA PHE A 107 -9.70 2.73 6.88
C PHE A 107 -11.09 3.12 7.36
N ASP A 108 -11.95 3.54 6.45
CA ASP A 108 -13.29 4.05 6.77
C ASP A 108 -14.16 4.06 5.51
N GLU A 109 -15.05 3.08 5.41
CA GLU A 109 -15.98 2.94 4.29
C GLU A 109 -16.94 4.14 4.16
N SER A 110 -17.20 4.88 5.25
CA SER A 110 -18.07 6.05 5.23
C SER A 110 -17.47 7.25 4.50
N LYS A 111 -16.15 7.28 4.32
CA LYS A 111 -15.45 8.44 3.72
C LYS A 111 -15.68 8.61 2.22
N LYS A 112 -16.29 7.66 1.54
CA LYS A 112 -16.61 7.76 0.10
C LYS A 112 -15.48 8.41 -0.73
N THR A 113 -14.28 7.82 -0.65
CA THR A 113 -13.09 8.26 -1.37
C THR A 113 -12.57 7.15 -2.28
N LEU A 114 -12.13 7.54 -3.48
CA LEU A 114 -11.51 6.66 -4.47
C LEU A 114 -10.04 7.03 -4.61
N HIS A 115 -9.18 6.05 -4.46
CA HIS A 115 -7.73 6.19 -4.41
C HIS A 115 -7.08 5.58 -5.64
N PHE A 116 -5.98 6.17 -6.11
CA PHE A 116 -5.15 5.68 -7.21
C PHE A 116 -3.68 5.81 -6.89
N ILE A 117 -2.88 4.87 -7.33
CA ILE A 117 -1.45 5.10 -7.53
C ILE A 117 -1.27 5.82 -8.85
N CYS A 118 -0.41 6.85 -8.86
CA CYS A 118 -0.15 7.69 -10.02
C CYS A 118 1.29 7.56 -10.49
N ARG A 119 1.50 7.78 -11.77
CA ARG A 119 2.81 7.84 -12.42
C ARG A 119 3.16 9.27 -12.78
N PHE A 120 4.46 9.59 -12.74
CA PHE A 120 4.95 10.91 -13.11
C PHE A 120 5.15 11.08 -14.60
N PHE A 121 4.70 12.23 -15.09
CA PHE A 121 4.96 12.74 -16.44
C PHE A 121 5.47 14.17 -16.39
N ASP A 122 6.24 14.60 -17.39
CA ASP A 122 6.60 16.00 -17.59
C ASP A 122 5.49 16.74 -18.37
N LYS A 123 5.67 18.05 -18.56
CA LYS A 123 4.72 18.90 -19.31
C LYS A 123 4.54 18.51 -20.78
N ASP A 124 5.46 17.74 -21.33
CA ASP A 124 5.45 17.29 -22.72
C ASP A 124 4.91 15.84 -22.85
N GLY A 125 4.47 15.26 -21.73
CA GLY A 125 3.89 13.91 -21.66
C GLY A 125 4.94 12.79 -21.64
N ASN A 126 6.20 13.09 -21.38
CA ASN A 126 7.25 12.08 -21.23
C ASN A 126 7.38 11.63 -19.78
N MET A 127 7.78 10.40 -19.58
CA MET A 127 8.08 9.85 -18.26
C MET A 127 9.49 10.29 -17.81
N PRO A 128 9.64 11.10 -16.74
CA PRO A 128 10.94 11.50 -16.23
C PRO A 128 11.77 10.29 -15.80
N ASN A 129 13.03 10.25 -16.22
CA ASN A 129 13.97 9.15 -15.98
C ASN A 129 14.61 9.15 -14.59
N PHE A 130 14.23 10.09 -13.73
CA PHE A 130 14.67 10.19 -12.33
C PHE A 130 13.58 9.74 -11.34
N ALA A 131 12.33 9.59 -11.77
CA ALA A 131 11.27 9.06 -10.92
C ALA A 131 11.44 7.53 -10.78
N PRO A 132 11.54 6.99 -9.54
CA PRO A 132 11.90 5.58 -9.32
C PRO A 132 10.96 4.57 -10.00
N ASP A 133 9.67 4.86 -10.02
CA ASP A 133 8.65 4.03 -10.67
C ASP A 133 8.83 3.98 -12.21
N ASN A 134 9.18 5.12 -12.83
CA ASN A 134 9.48 5.18 -14.25
C ASN A 134 10.78 4.46 -14.60
N VAL A 135 11.81 4.60 -13.76
CA VAL A 135 13.08 3.88 -13.91
C VAL A 135 12.84 2.37 -13.85
N LEU A 136 12.05 1.91 -12.88
CA LEU A 136 11.74 0.49 -12.73
C LEU A 136 10.99 -0.05 -13.97
N LEU A 137 9.96 0.65 -14.44
CA LEU A 137 9.22 0.28 -15.64
C LEU A 137 10.13 0.22 -16.87
N PHE A 138 10.97 1.23 -17.06
CA PHE A 138 11.92 1.28 -18.17
C PHE A 138 12.92 0.11 -18.14
N LEU A 139 13.47 -0.20 -16.95
CA LEU A 139 14.43 -1.30 -16.79
C LEU A 139 13.78 -2.68 -16.97
N SER A 140 12.56 -2.85 -16.48
CA SER A 140 11.79 -4.07 -16.69
C SER A 140 11.49 -4.32 -18.16
N GLN A 141 11.04 -3.29 -18.89
CA GLN A 141 10.81 -3.40 -20.33
C GLN A 141 12.12 -3.69 -21.08
N LYS A 142 13.21 -3.03 -20.72
CA LYS A 142 14.52 -3.27 -21.32
C LYS A 142 15.01 -4.70 -21.08
N LEU A 143 14.80 -5.25 -19.88
CA LEU A 143 15.12 -6.65 -19.58
C LEU A 143 14.35 -7.57 -20.55
N LYS A 144 13.03 -7.35 -20.67
CA LYS A 144 12.17 -8.13 -21.55
C LYS A 144 12.63 -8.06 -23.03
N ASP A 145 12.94 -6.86 -23.50
CA ASP A 145 13.38 -6.64 -24.89
C ASP A 145 14.72 -7.33 -25.21
N LEU A 146 15.64 -7.35 -24.25
CA LEU A 146 16.98 -7.93 -24.43
C LEU A 146 17.02 -9.45 -24.24
N THR A 147 16.16 -9.99 -23.39
CA THR A 147 16.28 -11.39 -22.93
C THR A 147 15.04 -12.24 -23.17
N GLY A 148 13.90 -11.62 -23.44
CA GLY A 148 12.59 -12.26 -23.45
C GLY A 148 12.04 -12.63 -22.06
N LEU A 149 12.77 -12.28 -20.97
CA LEU A 149 12.40 -12.60 -19.61
C LEU A 149 11.63 -11.44 -18.93
N GLU A 150 10.68 -11.80 -18.10
CA GLU A 150 9.97 -10.86 -17.22
C GLU A 150 10.39 -11.12 -15.76
N LEU A 151 10.56 -10.04 -15.00
CA LEU A 151 10.91 -10.14 -13.58
C LEU A 151 9.64 -10.11 -12.74
N TYR A 152 9.46 -11.14 -11.93
CA TYR A 152 8.43 -11.25 -10.91
C TYR A 152 9.06 -11.26 -9.53
N ALA A 153 8.36 -10.72 -8.54
CA ALA A 153 8.80 -10.77 -7.16
C ALA A 153 7.62 -11.14 -6.23
N HIS A 154 7.99 -11.67 -5.08
CA HIS A 154 7.10 -12.11 -4.03
C HIS A 154 7.51 -11.38 -2.75
N PRO A 155 6.83 -10.28 -2.36
CA PRO A 155 7.23 -9.47 -1.23
C PRO A 155 6.69 -10.02 0.08
N GLU A 156 7.54 -9.97 1.09
CA GLU A 156 7.22 -10.23 2.49
C GLU A 156 7.37 -8.91 3.26
N LEU A 157 6.31 -8.48 3.93
CA LEU A 157 6.25 -7.27 4.72
C LEU A 157 6.40 -7.63 6.19
N GLU A 158 7.64 -7.78 6.66
CA GLU A 158 7.94 -7.99 8.08
C GLU A 158 8.00 -6.64 8.81
N TYR A 159 7.35 -6.56 9.95
CA TYR A 159 7.32 -5.35 10.77
C TYR A 159 7.11 -5.67 12.24
N TYR A 160 7.60 -4.81 13.11
CA TYR A 160 7.26 -4.82 14.53
C TYR A 160 6.09 -3.89 14.81
N LEU A 161 5.07 -4.40 15.48
CA LEU A 161 3.99 -3.61 16.06
C LEU A 161 4.30 -3.33 17.52
N ILE A 162 4.42 -2.06 17.86
CA ILE A 162 4.79 -1.59 19.21
C ILE A 162 3.57 -0.93 19.81
N ASN A 163 3.12 -1.43 20.96
CA ASN A 163 1.98 -0.89 21.71
C ASN A 163 2.16 -1.04 23.22
N GLU A 164 1.19 -0.56 23.97
CA GLU A 164 1.09 -0.85 25.40
C GLU A 164 0.72 -2.32 25.58
N SER A 165 1.47 -3.04 26.43
CA SER A 165 1.18 -4.44 26.71
C SER A 165 -0.15 -4.59 27.44
N SER A 166 -0.99 -5.50 26.96
CA SER A 166 -2.12 -5.98 27.72
C SER A 166 -1.60 -6.95 28.79
N HIS A 167 -1.82 -6.83 30.02
CA HIS A 167 -1.31 -7.70 31.08
C HIS A 167 -1.89 -9.13 30.98
N SER A 168 -1.71 -9.79 29.83
CA SER A 168 -2.14 -11.17 29.62
C SER A 168 -1.32 -12.16 30.45
N CYS A 169 -2.01 -13.15 31.04
CA CYS A 169 -1.35 -14.26 31.75
C CYS A 169 -0.74 -15.29 30.77
N TYR A 170 -1.11 -15.24 29.49
CA TYR A 170 -0.72 -16.22 28.46
C TYR A 170 0.35 -15.65 27.54
N ARG A 171 1.50 -15.24 28.09
CA ARG A 171 2.56 -14.65 27.29
C ARG A 171 3.44 -15.72 26.64
N ASN A 172 3.75 -15.52 25.39
CA ASN A 172 4.86 -16.24 24.76
C ASN A 172 6.19 -15.77 25.35
N LEU A 173 7.15 -16.68 25.33
CA LEU A 173 8.54 -16.34 25.65
C LEU A 173 9.11 -15.44 24.53
N ALA A 174 10.14 -14.68 24.88
CA ALA A 174 10.88 -13.90 23.89
C ALA A 174 11.35 -14.81 22.73
N GLN A 175 11.25 -14.32 21.50
CA GLN A 175 11.65 -15.03 20.27
C GLN A 175 10.92 -16.36 20.06
N SER A 176 9.65 -16.48 20.43
CA SER A 176 8.83 -17.69 20.23
C SER A 176 7.45 -17.40 19.62
N GLY A 177 7.34 -16.27 18.90
CA GLY A 177 6.07 -15.81 18.30
C GLY A 177 5.67 -16.49 16.99
N TYR A 178 6.55 -17.28 16.37
CA TYR A 178 6.29 -17.81 15.02
C TYR A 178 4.97 -18.56 14.92
N GLN A 179 4.07 -18.01 14.09
CA GLN A 179 2.71 -18.51 13.84
C GLN A 179 1.87 -18.74 15.12
N ALA A 180 2.20 -18.00 16.19
CA ALA A 180 1.40 -18.05 17.40
C ALA A 180 0.03 -17.41 17.17
N SER A 181 -0.97 -17.83 17.95
CA SER A 181 -2.32 -17.31 17.93
C SER A 181 -2.79 -16.88 19.31
N SER A 182 -3.88 -16.14 19.39
CA SER A 182 -4.52 -15.80 20.65
C SER A 182 -4.80 -17.06 21.50
N PRO A 183 -4.60 -17.04 22.83
CA PRO A 183 -4.27 -15.87 23.69
C PRO A 183 -2.77 -15.63 23.91
N TYR A 184 -1.90 -16.27 23.16
CA TYR A 184 -0.44 -16.19 23.36
C TYR A 184 0.22 -14.93 22.73
N ILE A 185 -0.54 -14.22 21.90
CA ILE A 185 -0.19 -12.94 21.24
C ILE A 185 -1.24 -11.89 21.58
N GLU A 186 -0.92 -10.60 21.37
CA GLU A 186 -1.78 -9.51 21.87
C GLU A 186 -2.53 -8.76 20.75
N ASN A 187 -2.10 -8.84 19.48
CA ASN A 187 -2.56 -7.95 18.42
C ASN A 187 -3.15 -8.69 17.19
N GLU A 188 -3.76 -9.86 17.40
CA GLU A 188 -4.33 -10.67 16.31
C GLU A 188 -5.41 -9.90 15.54
N ASP A 189 -6.29 -9.17 16.24
CA ASP A 189 -7.35 -8.36 15.61
C ASP A 189 -6.76 -7.24 14.72
N LEU A 190 -5.61 -6.66 15.11
CA LEU A 190 -4.95 -5.65 14.27
C LEU A 190 -4.32 -6.27 13.03
N LEU A 191 -3.73 -7.45 13.13
CA LEU A 191 -3.19 -8.19 11.99
C LEU A 191 -4.30 -8.52 11.01
N ASP A 192 -5.46 -8.98 11.50
CA ASP A 192 -6.63 -9.28 10.68
C ASP A 192 -7.18 -8.02 10.01
N GLU A 193 -7.29 -6.88 10.72
CA GLU A 193 -7.70 -5.60 10.12
C GLU A 193 -6.75 -5.17 9.00
N MET A 194 -5.43 -5.29 9.21
CA MET A 194 -4.41 -4.98 8.22
C MET A 194 -4.51 -5.91 6.99
N ALA A 195 -4.65 -7.22 7.23
CA ALA A 195 -4.79 -8.20 6.17
C ALA A 195 -6.04 -7.97 5.31
N LEU A 196 -7.18 -7.69 5.93
CA LEU A 196 -8.43 -7.37 5.23
C LEU A 196 -8.33 -6.06 4.44
N ALA A 197 -7.73 -5.02 5.02
CA ALA A 197 -7.53 -3.74 4.33
C ALA A 197 -6.64 -3.90 3.09
N ILE A 198 -5.55 -4.67 3.21
CA ILE A 198 -4.64 -4.99 2.09
C ILE A 198 -5.37 -5.83 1.04
N THR A 199 -6.11 -6.85 1.44
CA THR A 199 -6.90 -7.69 0.53
C THR A 199 -7.88 -6.86 -0.27
N ASN A 200 -8.64 -5.98 0.37
CA ASN A 200 -9.63 -5.14 -0.29
C ASN A 200 -9.02 -4.09 -1.22
N SER A 201 -7.81 -3.60 -0.90
CA SER A 201 -7.14 -2.53 -1.66
C SER A 201 -6.23 -3.05 -2.77
N LEU A 202 -5.51 -4.16 -2.53
CA LEU A 202 -4.52 -4.71 -3.46
C LEU A 202 -5.03 -5.96 -4.18
N GLY A 203 -5.89 -6.74 -3.54
CA GLY A 203 -6.38 -8.01 -4.08
C GLY A 203 -5.32 -9.10 -4.20
N ASN A 204 -4.16 -8.93 -3.55
CA ASN A 204 -2.99 -9.77 -3.74
C ASN A 204 -2.37 -10.25 -2.42
N LEU A 205 -3.14 -10.29 -1.33
CA LEU A 205 -2.68 -10.91 -0.09
C LEU A 205 -2.58 -12.42 -0.27
N LYS A 206 -1.48 -13.02 0.17
CA LYS A 206 -1.31 -14.48 0.22
C LYS A 206 -1.69 -15.00 1.60
N TYR A 207 -1.04 -14.51 2.64
CA TYR A 207 -1.36 -14.77 4.05
C TYR A 207 -0.71 -13.71 4.96
N ALA A 208 -1.06 -13.77 6.24
CA ALA A 208 -0.45 -12.98 7.30
C ALA A 208 -0.29 -13.85 8.54
N HIS A 209 0.77 -13.64 9.30
CA HIS A 209 1.04 -14.37 10.53
C HIS A 209 1.98 -13.59 11.45
N TYR A 210 2.16 -14.10 12.65
CA TYR A 210 3.18 -13.63 13.57
C TYR A 210 4.53 -14.25 13.23
N GLU A 211 5.57 -13.42 13.30
CA GLU A 211 6.96 -13.83 13.19
C GLU A 211 7.58 -14.16 14.55
N VAL A 212 8.83 -14.62 14.52
CA VAL A 212 9.56 -15.07 15.71
C VAL A 212 9.68 -13.97 16.76
N GLY A 213 9.80 -12.71 16.35
CA GLY A 213 10.22 -11.60 17.19
C GLY A 213 9.17 -11.18 18.22
N ILE A 214 9.48 -11.41 19.49
CA ILE A 214 8.75 -10.84 20.63
C ILE A 214 9.75 -10.16 21.57
N ILE A 215 9.52 -8.87 21.82
CA ILE A 215 10.33 -8.04 22.72
C ILE A 215 9.40 -7.52 23.83
N GLU A 216 9.67 -7.90 25.07
CA GLU A 216 8.80 -7.54 26.19
C GLU A 216 8.85 -6.04 26.53
N GLN A 217 10.02 -5.42 26.38
CA GLN A 217 10.21 -4.00 26.62
C GLN A 217 11.32 -3.50 25.70
N ILE A 218 10.95 -2.65 24.73
CA ILE A 218 11.93 -2.02 23.87
C ILE A 218 12.64 -0.86 24.54
N GLU A 219 13.91 -0.64 24.18
CA GLU A 219 14.64 0.59 24.48
C GLU A 219 14.59 1.51 23.26
N SER A 220 14.14 2.74 23.43
CA SER A 220 13.96 3.70 22.36
C SER A 220 14.40 5.11 22.77
N GLU A 221 14.95 5.86 21.81
CA GLU A 221 15.19 7.30 21.95
C GLU A 221 13.88 8.11 21.98
N TYR A 222 12.76 7.51 21.54
CA TYR A 222 11.43 8.10 21.58
C TYR A 222 10.75 7.70 22.90
N PRO A 223 10.55 8.63 23.86
CA PRO A 223 10.01 8.31 25.18
C PRO A 223 8.66 7.61 25.16
N GLU A 224 7.83 7.93 24.15
CA GLU A 224 6.51 7.33 23.95
C GLU A 224 6.53 5.87 23.51
N LEU A 225 7.65 5.38 23.01
CA LEU A 225 7.83 3.97 22.62
C LEU A 225 8.60 3.16 23.67
N ASN A 226 9.28 3.84 24.58
CA ASN A 226 10.15 3.20 25.56
C ASN A 226 9.36 2.32 26.53
N HIS A 227 9.89 1.16 26.86
CA HIS A 227 9.29 0.15 27.74
C HIS A 227 7.97 -0.46 27.22
N ARG A 228 7.61 -0.23 25.95
CA ARG A 228 6.48 -0.91 25.32
C ARG A 228 6.88 -2.28 24.80
N ARG A 229 5.89 -3.15 24.65
CA ARG A 229 6.03 -4.46 24.01
C ARG A 229 6.07 -4.30 22.49
N ALA A 230 6.87 -5.12 21.84
CA ALA A 230 6.88 -5.23 20.38
C ALA A 230 6.68 -6.69 19.95
N GLU A 231 5.78 -6.90 18.99
CA GLU A 231 5.50 -8.19 18.36
C GLU A 231 5.77 -8.08 16.86
N GLN A 232 6.55 -9.03 16.33
CA GLN A 232 6.86 -9.08 14.90
C GLN A 232 5.74 -9.81 14.16
N MET A 233 5.34 -9.24 13.06
CA MET A 233 4.30 -9.75 12.16
C MET A 233 4.81 -9.73 10.74
N GLU A 234 4.25 -10.61 9.92
CA GLU A 234 4.50 -10.68 8.49
C GLU A 234 3.19 -10.65 7.71
N ILE A 235 3.21 -9.91 6.61
CA ILE A 235 2.17 -9.91 5.57
C ILE A 235 2.84 -10.25 4.26
N GLU A 236 2.52 -11.42 3.70
CA GLU A 236 3.07 -11.90 2.44
C GLU A 236 2.08 -11.62 1.30
N LEU A 237 2.56 -10.92 0.26
CA LEU A 237 1.78 -10.66 -0.94
C LEU A 237 2.06 -11.73 -2.00
N GLY A 238 1.13 -11.96 -2.90
CA GLY A 238 1.30 -12.92 -3.97
C GLY A 238 2.33 -12.49 -5.02
N LEU A 239 2.84 -13.46 -5.76
CA LEU A 239 3.78 -13.24 -6.87
C LEU A 239 3.17 -12.28 -7.92
N SER A 240 3.90 -11.23 -8.26
CA SER A 240 3.46 -10.26 -9.27
C SER A 240 4.64 -9.67 -10.07
N PRO A 241 4.37 -9.07 -11.26
CA PRO A 241 5.40 -8.32 -11.98
C PRO A 241 6.06 -7.27 -11.11
N ILE A 242 7.35 -7.06 -11.29
CA ILE A 242 8.17 -6.23 -10.38
C ILE A 242 7.63 -4.80 -10.20
N GLU A 243 7.07 -4.19 -11.24
CA GLU A 243 6.49 -2.84 -11.17
C GLU A 243 5.26 -2.82 -10.27
N LYS A 244 4.42 -3.86 -10.37
CA LYS A 244 3.26 -4.03 -9.52
C LYS A 244 3.68 -4.30 -8.07
N THR A 245 4.64 -5.21 -7.87
CA THR A 245 5.21 -5.51 -6.56
C THR A 245 5.71 -4.25 -5.86
N ALA A 246 6.42 -3.36 -6.57
CA ALA A 246 7.00 -2.16 -6.00
C ALA A 246 5.94 -1.22 -5.39
N TYR A 247 4.84 -0.95 -6.09
CA TYR A 247 3.80 -0.08 -5.52
C TYR A 247 2.93 -0.81 -4.49
N GLU A 248 2.66 -2.10 -4.67
CA GLU A 248 1.89 -2.89 -3.69
C GLU A 248 2.62 -2.98 -2.34
N THR A 249 3.94 -3.20 -2.35
CA THR A 249 4.79 -3.19 -1.15
C THR A 249 4.70 -1.86 -0.42
N ASN A 250 4.92 -0.75 -1.12
CA ASN A 250 4.86 0.59 -0.51
C ASN A 250 3.47 0.94 0.01
N LEU A 251 2.41 0.56 -0.73
CA LEU A 251 1.04 0.80 -0.29
C LEU A 251 0.68 -0.10 0.90
N GLY A 252 1.11 -1.36 0.91
CA GLY A 252 0.97 -2.27 2.05
C GLY A 252 1.60 -1.71 3.32
N MET A 253 2.85 -1.24 3.24
CA MET A 253 3.53 -0.56 4.36
C MET A 253 2.79 0.68 4.86
N TRP A 254 2.20 1.46 3.93
CA TRP A 254 1.40 2.62 4.29
C TRP A 254 0.09 2.23 4.99
N ILE A 255 -0.60 1.18 4.51
CA ILE A 255 -1.82 0.65 5.15
C ILE A 255 -1.52 0.17 6.56
N VAL A 256 -0.48 -0.64 6.75
CA VAL A 256 -0.04 -1.15 8.06
C VAL A 256 0.22 0.00 9.04
N ARG A 257 1.02 1.01 8.64
CA ARG A 257 1.32 2.17 9.49
C ARG A 257 0.08 3.00 9.81
N SER A 258 -0.85 3.14 8.86
CA SER A 258 -2.06 3.93 9.06
C SER A 258 -3.03 3.25 10.02
N ILE A 259 -3.18 1.93 9.93
CA ILE A 259 -4.00 1.15 10.88
C ILE A 259 -3.34 1.15 12.26
N ALA A 260 -2.04 0.90 12.36
CA ALA A 260 -1.34 0.97 13.64
C ALA A 260 -1.56 2.34 14.32
N ASN A 261 -1.38 3.44 13.58
CA ASN A 261 -1.60 4.79 14.10
C ASN A 261 -3.07 5.04 14.53
N LYS A 262 -4.04 4.53 13.80
CA LYS A 262 -5.47 4.59 14.18
C LYS A 262 -5.72 3.95 15.55
N HIS A 263 -5.00 2.88 15.86
CA HIS A 263 -5.09 2.14 17.13
C HIS A 263 -4.06 2.57 18.18
N LYS A 264 -3.39 3.72 17.98
CA LYS A 264 -2.35 4.25 18.88
C LYS A 264 -1.14 3.31 19.08
N ALA A 265 -0.96 2.37 18.16
CA ALA A 265 0.21 1.55 18.03
C ALA A 265 1.21 2.18 17.05
N HIS A 266 2.45 1.71 17.04
CA HIS A 266 3.48 2.13 16.10
C HIS A 266 3.99 0.92 15.31
N ALA A 267 3.86 0.96 13.98
CA ALA A 267 4.42 -0.07 13.11
C ALA A 267 5.74 0.41 12.51
N THR A 268 6.80 -0.36 12.73
CA THR A 268 8.12 -0.09 12.16
C THR A 268 8.60 -1.25 11.29
N PHE A 269 9.13 -0.92 10.12
CA PHE A 269 9.78 -1.85 9.20
C PHE A 269 11.31 -1.82 9.36
N TYR A 270 11.79 -1.37 10.51
CA TYR A 270 13.20 -1.46 10.84
C TYR A 270 13.53 -2.93 11.13
N PRO A 271 14.50 -3.52 10.40
CA PRO A 271 14.65 -4.98 10.39
C PRO A 271 15.04 -5.57 11.73
N LYS A 272 15.79 -4.83 12.56
CA LYS A 272 16.20 -5.30 13.90
C LYS A 272 16.07 -4.18 14.91
N LEU A 273 15.17 -4.34 15.86
CA LEU A 273 15.01 -3.37 16.96
C LEU A 273 16.11 -3.53 18.02
N GLU A 274 16.57 -4.76 18.24
CA GLU A 274 17.59 -5.08 19.24
C GLU A 274 18.59 -6.12 18.72
N VAL A 275 19.80 -6.11 19.26
CA VAL A 275 20.84 -7.08 18.93
C VAL A 275 20.45 -8.47 19.45
N GLY A 276 20.56 -9.48 18.58
CA GLY A 276 20.26 -10.87 18.93
C GLY A 276 18.80 -11.26 18.75
N HIS A 277 17.93 -10.34 18.33
CA HIS A 277 16.54 -10.63 17.99
C HIS A 277 16.35 -10.90 16.48
N ALA A 278 15.25 -11.57 16.13
CA ALA A 278 14.85 -11.79 14.75
C ALA A 278 14.55 -10.47 14.03
N GLY A 279 14.71 -10.49 12.72
CA GLY A 279 14.41 -9.35 11.85
C GLY A 279 14.81 -9.62 10.43
#